data_aec7b787e825d0c04021b2c0bd9d97a8
#
_entry.id   aec7b787e825d0c04021b2c0bd9d97a8
#
_cell.length_a   1.000
_cell.length_b   1.000
_cell.length_c   1.000
_cell.angle_alpha   90.00
_cell.angle_beta   90.00
_cell.angle_gamma   90.00
#
_symmetry.space_group_name_H-M   'P 1'
#
loop_
_entity.id
_entity.type
_entity.pdbx_description
1 polymer ?
#
loop_
_entity_poly.entity_id
_entity_poly.type
_entity_poly.pdbx_seq_one_letter_code
_entity_poly.pdbx_strand_id
1 'polypeptide(L)'
;MCHLRRDIPTTSSIINLHIVKGSTGVIVRASTKIEKMSTYRIGKICQRSSVLFLCDLQEKFRQSIVFFPQIVSVAARMLQAARILEIPVIVTEQYPKGLGPTVPELGVEGLQKYSKTCFSMLTPEVREALQPIPNLRSVILCGIETQACIMSTTLDLLDKGIDVHVIADACSSRSQVDRLIALSRMRQSGAFLTTSEGVMLQLLQDASHPKFREVQKLLKEPAPDSGLLSFFQGQNPIF
;
A
#
# COMPACT_ATOMS: atom_id res chain seq x y z
N MET A 1 8.88 -20.62 -3.58
CA MET A 1 7.72 -21.04 -4.40
C MET A 1 6.47 -20.37 -3.87
N CYS A 2 5.92 -19.43 -4.63
CA CYS A 2 4.64 -18.81 -4.28
C CYS A 2 3.55 -19.82 -4.61
N HIS A 3 3.09 -20.60 -3.61
CA HIS A 3 2.02 -21.56 -3.83
C HIS A 3 0.74 -20.83 -4.21
N LEU A 4 0.25 -21.13 -5.42
CA LEU A 4 -1.13 -20.83 -5.79
C LEU A 4 -2.04 -21.54 -4.77
N ARG A 5 -2.60 -20.79 -3.82
CA ARG A 5 -3.74 -21.31 -3.07
C ARG A 5 -4.89 -21.46 -4.07
N ARG A 6 -5.38 -22.66 -4.23
CA ARG A 6 -6.70 -22.89 -4.79
C ARG A 6 -7.68 -22.22 -3.84
N ASP A 7 -8.38 -21.21 -4.32
CA ASP A 7 -9.50 -20.62 -3.61
C ASP A 7 -10.52 -21.74 -3.40
N ILE A 8 -10.66 -22.21 -2.18
CA ILE A 8 -11.81 -23.02 -1.79
C ILE A 8 -12.93 -22.01 -1.56
N PRO A 9 -13.92 -21.93 -2.42
CA PRO A 9 -15.04 -21.03 -2.20
C PRO A 9 -15.91 -21.61 -1.08
N THR A 10 -15.82 -21.05 0.10
CA THR A 10 -16.86 -21.24 1.13
C THR A 10 -18.01 -20.30 0.77
N THR A 11 -18.91 -20.78 -0.07
CA THR A 11 -20.18 -20.10 -0.36
C THR A 11 -21.20 -20.48 0.66
N SER A 12 -21.58 -19.57 1.55
CA SER A 12 -22.86 -19.67 2.25
C SER A 12 -23.94 -19.08 1.34
N SER A 13 -24.85 -19.93 0.88
CA SER A 13 -25.99 -19.50 0.06
C SER A 13 -27.15 -19.14 0.99
N ILE A 14 -27.55 -17.86 0.99
CA ILE A 14 -28.83 -17.47 1.61
C ILE A 14 -29.92 -17.68 0.56
N ILE A 15 -30.80 -18.63 0.79
CA ILE A 15 -31.96 -18.89 -0.07
C ILE A 15 -33.10 -18.00 0.41
N ASN A 16 -33.45 -16.97 -0.34
CA ASN A 16 -34.66 -16.19 -0.10
C ASN A 16 -35.82 -16.84 -0.84
N LEU A 17 -36.80 -17.37 -0.11
CA LEU A 17 -38.02 -17.94 -0.65
C LEU A 17 -39.10 -16.84 -0.78
N HIS A 18 -39.45 -16.47 -1.99
CA HIS A 18 -40.58 -15.60 -2.29
C HIS A 18 -41.81 -16.44 -2.66
N ILE A 19 -42.84 -16.36 -1.83
CA ILE A 19 -44.14 -17.00 -2.12
C ILE A 19 -45.00 -16.02 -2.92
N VAL A 20 -45.30 -16.35 -4.16
CA VAL A 20 -46.24 -15.59 -4.99
C VAL A 20 -47.49 -16.42 -5.18
N LYS A 21 -48.63 -15.92 -4.69
CA LYS A 21 -49.95 -16.53 -4.93
C LYS A 21 -50.46 -16.10 -6.30
N GLY A 22 -50.53 -17.03 -7.24
CA GLY A 22 -51.21 -16.83 -8.51
C GLY A 22 -52.60 -17.46 -8.51
N SER A 23 -53.46 -17.11 -9.46
CA SER A 23 -54.85 -17.57 -9.59
C SER A 23 -55.02 -19.08 -9.81
N THR A 24 -53.94 -19.80 -10.09
CA THR A 24 -53.93 -21.25 -10.38
C THR A 24 -52.96 -22.08 -9.54
N GLY A 25 -52.35 -21.50 -8.50
CA GLY A 25 -51.44 -22.23 -7.61
C GLY A 25 -50.37 -21.37 -6.99
N VAL A 26 -49.64 -21.96 -6.05
CA VAL A 26 -48.49 -21.31 -5.36
C VAL A 26 -47.24 -21.60 -6.15
N ILE A 27 -46.61 -20.56 -6.70
CA ILE A 27 -45.28 -20.65 -7.35
C ILE A 27 -44.23 -20.20 -6.33
N VAL A 28 -43.37 -21.10 -5.91
CA VAL A 28 -42.19 -20.76 -5.09
C VAL A 28 -41.02 -20.46 -6.01
N ARG A 29 -40.62 -19.21 -6.08
CA ARG A 29 -39.37 -18.83 -6.74
C ARG A 29 -38.25 -18.72 -5.73
N ALA A 30 -37.25 -19.57 -5.84
CA ALA A 30 -36.01 -19.46 -5.08
C ALA A 30 -35.03 -18.53 -5.86
N SER A 31 -34.66 -17.43 -5.26
CA SER A 31 -33.53 -16.61 -5.76
C SER A 31 -32.34 -16.85 -4.84
N THR A 32 -31.28 -17.39 -5.41
CA THR A 32 -30.00 -17.54 -4.71
C THR A 32 -29.21 -16.25 -4.88
N LYS A 33 -29.13 -15.43 -3.83
CA LYS A 33 -28.18 -14.32 -3.77
C LYS A 33 -26.88 -14.90 -3.22
N ILE A 34 -25.91 -15.11 -4.09
CA ILE A 34 -24.55 -15.47 -3.67
C ILE A 34 -23.93 -14.19 -3.09
N GLU A 35 -24.02 -14.01 -1.78
CA GLU A 35 -23.18 -13.02 -1.11
C GLU A 35 -21.75 -13.55 -1.13
N LYS A 36 -20.89 -12.82 -1.84
CA LYS A 36 -19.45 -13.03 -1.76
C LYS A 36 -19.05 -12.79 -0.31
N MET A 37 -18.88 -13.87 0.46
CA MET A 37 -18.25 -13.77 1.79
C MET A 37 -16.91 -13.05 1.59
N SER A 38 -16.71 -12.00 2.37
CA SER A 38 -15.44 -11.31 2.46
C SER A 38 -14.35 -12.34 2.78
N THR A 39 -13.55 -12.69 1.78
CA THR A 39 -12.38 -13.52 2.02
C THR A 39 -11.47 -12.75 2.96
N TYR A 40 -11.21 -13.31 4.14
CA TYR A 40 -10.32 -12.71 5.14
C TYR A 40 -8.96 -12.48 4.51
N ARG A 41 -8.56 -11.22 4.38
CA ARG A 41 -7.27 -10.82 3.81
C ARG A 41 -6.22 -10.87 4.90
N ILE A 42 -5.17 -11.64 4.69
CA ILE A 42 -4.07 -11.80 5.67
C ILE A 42 -2.86 -10.93 5.33
N GLY A 43 -2.91 -10.15 4.25
CA GLY A 43 -1.84 -9.24 3.84
C GLY A 43 -0.54 -9.95 3.45
N LYS A 44 -0.60 -11.14 2.87
CA LYS A 44 0.60 -11.81 2.40
C LYS A 44 1.09 -11.18 1.11
N ILE A 45 2.27 -10.57 1.16
CA ILE A 45 2.89 -9.90 0.03
C ILE A 45 3.68 -10.89 -0.84
N CYS A 46 3.68 -10.66 -2.16
CA CYS A 46 4.41 -11.49 -3.12
C CYS A 46 5.10 -10.60 -4.16
N GLN A 47 6.40 -10.80 -4.39
CA GLN A 47 7.22 -10.05 -5.32
C GLN A 47 6.56 -9.90 -6.72
N ARG A 48 6.08 -11.01 -7.30
CA ARG A 48 5.57 -11.06 -8.69
C ARG A 48 4.23 -10.35 -8.90
N SER A 49 3.52 -10.01 -7.84
CA SER A 49 2.19 -9.38 -7.89
C SER A 49 2.13 -8.08 -7.08
N SER A 50 3.28 -7.47 -6.84
CA SER A 50 3.42 -6.24 -6.07
C SER A 50 4.03 -5.12 -6.91
N VAL A 51 3.73 -3.88 -6.52
CA VAL A 51 4.32 -2.66 -7.06
C VAL A 51 4.68 -1.72 -5.91
N LEU A 52 5.81 -1.01 -6.01
CA LEU A 52 6.19 0.04 -5.06
C LEU A 52 5.65 1.39 -5.55
N PHE A 53 4.93 2.09 -4.69
CA PHE A 53 4.47 3.47 -4.90
C PHE A 53 5.29 4.42 -4.04
N LEU A 54 5.92 5.43 -4.68
CA LEU A 54 6.65 6.52 -4.05
C LEU A 54 5.90 7.82 -4.28
N CYS A 55 5.25 8.32 -3.23
CA CYS A 55 4.29 9.41 -3.30
C CYS A 55 4.93 10.74 -2.90
N ASP A 56 5.03 11.65 -3.85
CA ASP A 56 5.21 13.11 -3.70
C ASP A 56 6.35 13.56 -2.79
N LEU A 57 7.47 12.83 -2.73
CA LEU A 57 8.65 13.20 -1.94
C LEU A 57 9.44 14.32 -2.64
N GLN A 58 8.92 15.56 -2.59
CA GLN A 58 9.37 16.70 -3.37
C GLN A 58 10.08 17.78 -2.51
N GLU A 59 10.88 18.62 -3.18
CA GLU A 59 11.76 19.62 -2.58
C GLU A 59 11.05 20.59 -1.61
N LYS A 60 9.88 21.11 -1.97
CA LYS A 60 9.16 22.10 -1.15
C LYS A 60 8.62 21.54 0.17
N PHE A 61 8.58 20.22 0.30
CA PHE A 61 8.13 19.58 1.53
C PHE A 61 9.23 19.41 2.60
N ARG A 62 10.50 19.61 2.26
CA ARG A 62 11.64 19.39 3.17
C ARG A 62 11.50 20.04 4.53
N GLN A 63 11.00 21.28 4.58
CA GLN A 63 10.90 22.06 5.81
C GLN A 63 9.55 21.91 6.53
N SER A 64 8.56 21.36 5.86
CA SER A 64 7.20 21.28 6.39
C SER A 64 6.83 19.90 6.93
N ILE A 65 7.42 18.84 6.39
CA ILE A 65 7.12 17.47 6.81
C ILE A 65 8.04 17.06 7.95
N VAL A 66 7.45 16.55 9.04
CA VAL A 66 8.23 16.06 10.18
C VAL A 66 9.02 14.80 9.81
N PHE A 67 10.27 14.71 10.24
CA PHE A 67 11.18 13.62 9.94
C PHE A 67 11.41 13.39 8.43
N PHE A 68 11.32 14.43 7.61
CA PHE A 68 11.44 14.31 6.15
C PHE A 68 12.71 13.60 5.70
N PRO A 69 13.93 13.94 6.20
CA PRO A 69 15.16 13.23 5.80
C PRO A 69 15.12 11.73 6.12
N GLN A 70 14.57 11.37 7.26
CA GLN A 70 14.43 9.97 7.70
C GLN A 70 13.46 9.21 6.77
N ILE A 71 12.32 9.81 6.46
CA ILE A 71 11.33 9.25 5.54
C ILE A 71 11.92 9.04 4.15
N VAL A 72 12.66 10.01 3.63
CA VAL A 72 13.34 9.90 2.32
C VAL A 72 14.38 8.78 2.35
N SER A 73 15.18 8.69 3.41
CA SER A 73 16.19 7.62 3.57
C SER A 73 15.55 6.23 3.55
N VAL A 74 14.44 6.03 4.28
CA VAL A 74 13.72 4.75 4.29
C VAL A 74 13.07 4.46 2.94
N ALA A 75 12.45 5.45 2.29
CA ALA A 75 11.85 5.29 0.97
C ALA A 75 12.91 4.98 -0.11
N ALA A 76 14.10 5.59 -0.03
CA ALA A 76 15.23 5.26 -0.91
C ALA A 76 15.71 3.81 -0.72
N ARG A 77 15.76 3.34 0.53
CA ARG A 77 16.06 1.94 0.85
C ARG A 77 15.01 0.99 0.27
N MET A 78 13.72 1.34 0.36
CA MET A 78 12.64 0.58 -0.28
C MET A 78 12.78 0.53 -1.80
N LEU A 79 13.18 1.65 -2.43
CA LEU A 79 13.46 1.70 -3.87
C LEU A 79 14.61 0.78 -4.26
N GLN A 80 15.70 0.77 -3.49
CA GLN A 80 16.83 -0.14 -3.72
C GLN A 80 16.40 -1.61 -3.60
N ALA A 81 15.60 -1.95 -2.59
CA ALA A 81 15.05 -3.28 -2.43
C ALA A 81 14.14 -3.66 -3.62
N ALA A 82 13.30 -2.75 -4.08
CA ALA A 82 12.44 -2.96 -5.25
C ALA A 82 13.27 -3.25 -6.52
N ARG A 83 14.37 -2.51 -6.74
CA ARG A 83 15.31 -2.76 -7.86
C ARG A 83 15.96 -4.14 -7.76
N ILE A 84 16.48 -4.51 -6.58
CA ILE A 84 17.10 -5.83 -6.36
C ILE A 84 16.10 -6.96 -6.63
N LEU A 85 14.85 -6.77 -6.19
CA LEU A 85 13.78 -7.75 -6.30
C LEU A 85 12.97 -7.62 -7.60
N GLU A 86 13.37 -6.73 -8.52
CA GLU A 86 12.68 -6.49 -9.80
C GLU A 86 11.19 -6.17 -9.65
N ILE A 87 10.84 -5.44 -8.59
CA ILE A 87 9.48 -4.97 -8.34
C ILE A 87 9.27 -3.66 -9.10
N PRO A 88 8.21 -3.54 -9.91
CA PRO A 88 7.88 -2.29 -10.60
C PRO A 88 7.70 -1.12 -9.63
N VAL A 89 8.04 0.09 -10.07
CA VAL A 89 7.99 1.30 -9.25
C VAL A 89 7.17 2.38 -9.96
N ILE A 90 6.27 3.00 -9.23
CA ILE A 90 5.51 4.18 -9.64
C ILE A 90 5.93 5.36 -8.76
N VAL A 91 6.31 6.47 -9.38
CA VAL A 91 6.68 7.72 -8.70
C VAL A 91 5.70 8.80 -9.08
N THR A 92 5.12 9.52 -8.11
CA THR A 92 4.28 10.68 -8.40
C THR A 92 4.87 11.98 -7.89
N GLU A 93 4.48 13.08 -8.53
CA GLU A 93 4.78 14.44 -8.12
C GLU A 93 3.49 15.26 -8.07
N GLN A 94 3.16 15.78 -6.88
CA GLN A 94 2.03 16.68 -6.69
C GLN A 94 2.38 18.06 -7.24
N TYR A 95 1.64 18.57 -8.22
CA TYR A 95 1.77 19.92 -8.78
C TYR A 95 3.25 20.39 -8.85
N PRO A 96 4.13 19.74 -9.63
CA PRO A 96 5.56 19.96 -9.58
C PRO A 96 5.98 21.40 -9.93
N LYS A 97 5.17 22.14 -10.70
CA LYS A 97 5.40 23.58 -10.97
C LYS A 97 5.43 24.41 -9.69
N GLY A 98 4.65 24.04 -8.68
CA GLY A 98 4.58 24.74 -7.40
C GLY A 98 5.43 24.09 -6.30
N LEU A 99 5.51 22.76 -6.28
CA LEU A 99 6.12 22.00 -5.19
C LEU A 99 7.54 21.51 -5.52
N GLY A 100 8.01 21.76 -6.74
CA GLY A 100 9.33 21.35 -7.18
C GLY A 100 9.43 19.86 -7.56
N PRO A 101 10.61 19.40 -7.97
CA PRO A 101 10.82 17.99 -8.33
C PRO A 101 10.96 17.10 -7.11
N THR A 102 10.87 15.80 -7.34
CA THR A 102 11.25 14.77 -6.37
C THR A 102 12.69 14.98 -5.91
N VAL A 103 12.93 14.80 -4.61
CA VAL A 103 14.26 15.01 -4.02
C VAL A 103 15.28 14.01 -4.56
N PRO A 104 16.52 14.45 -4.89
CA PRO A 104 17.53 13.59 -5.50
C PRO A 104 17.96 12.43 -4.59
N GLU A 105 17.94 12.61 -3.28
CA GLU A 105 18.33 11.59 -2.31
C GLU A 105 17.45 10.32 -2.38
N LEU A 106 16.26 10.42 -2.98
CA LEU A 106 15.41 9.27 -3.22
C LEU A 106 15.99 8.32 -4.28
N GLY A 107 16.83 8.81 -5.19
CA GLY A 107 17.49 8.00 -6.20
C GLY A 107 16.57 7.54 -7.33
N VAL A 108 15.61 8.37 -7.74
CA VAL A 108 14.61 8.06 -8.79
C VAL A 108 15.04 8.41 -10.21
N GLU A 109 16.34 8.63 -10.44
CA GLU A 109 16.87 8.92 -11.77
C GLU A 109 16.51 7.78 -12.74
N GLY A 110 16.09 8.17 -13.94
CA GLY A 110 15.66 7.21 -14.97
C GLY A 110 14.26 6.62 -14.79
N LEU A 111 13.57 6.88 -13.66
CA LEU A 111 12.19 6.46 -13.48
C LEU A 111 11.22 7.52 -14.02
N GLN A 112 10.14 7.04 -14.64
CA GLN A 112 9.02 7.90 -15.03
C GLN A 112 8.37 8.50 -13.78
N LYS A 113 8.16 9.82 -13.79
CA LYS A 113 7.45 10.55 -12.75
C LYS A 113 6.10 11.01 -13.29
N TYR A 114 5.03 10.71 -12.57
CA TYR A 114 3.66 11.04 -12.95
C TYR A 114 3.20 12.28 -12.18
N SER A 115 3.00 13.39 -12.88
CA SER A 115 2.47 14.62 -12.29
C SER A 115 0.99 14.51 -12.02
N LYS A 116 0.54 14.99 -10.86
CA LYS A 116 -0.88 14.97 -10.50
C LYS A 116 -1.30 16.23 -9.75
N THR A 117 -2.60 16.51 -9.75
CA THR A 117 -3.25 17.54 -8.92
C THR A 117 -4.21 16.93 -7.92
N CYS A 118 -4.82 15.78 -8.22
CA CYS A 118 -5.61 15.00 -7.28
C CYS A 118 -4.71 14.41 -6.16
N PHE A 119 -5.30 14.10 -5.02
CA PHE A 119 -4.53 13.52 -3.91
C PHE A 119 -4.16 12.06 -4.17
N SER A 120 -5.08 11.26 -4.70
CA SER A 120 -4.78 9.87 -5.05
C SER A 120 -3.72 9.77 -6.15
N MET A 121 -2.82 8.78 -6.02
CA MET A 121 -1.86 8.44 -7.07
C MET A 121 -2.51 7.75 -8.28
N LEU A 122 -3.76 7.30 -8.19
CA LEU A 122 -4.43 6.54 -9.25
C LEU A 122 -4.98 7.46 -10.37
N THR A 123 -4.11 8.26 -10.97
CA THR A 123 -4.44 9.03 -12.18
C THR A 123 -4.68 8.09 -13.37
N PRO A 124 -5.28 8.56 -14.49
CA PRO A 124 -5.42 7.75 -15.71
C PRO A 124 -4.08 7.16 -16.17
N GLU A 125 -3.00 7.97 -16.18
CA GLU A 125 -1.67 7.57 -16.63
C GLU A 125 -1.06 6.51 -15.71
N VAL A 126 -1.22 6.64 -14.39
CA VAL A 126 -0.76 5.62 -13.43
C VAL A 126 -1.55 4.32 -13.60
N ARG A 127 -2.86 4.40 -13.82
CA ARG A 127 -3.68 3.19 -14.09
C ARG A 127 -3.23 2.47 -15.36
N GLU A 128 -2.89 3.22 -16.41
CA GLU A 128 -2.34 2.66 -17.64
C GLU A 128 -0.98 1.99 -17.39
N ALA A 129 -0.09 2.64 -16.63
CA ALA A 129 1.22 2.08 -16.25
C ALA A 129 1.12 0.81 -15.40
N LEU A 130 0.01 0.58 -14.71
CA LEU A 130 -0.22 -0.63 -13.92
C LEU A 130 -0.75 -1.82 -14.75
N GLN A 131 -1.32 -1.58 -15.93
CA GLN A 131 -1.91 -2.63 -16.78
C GLN A 131 -0.92 -3.76 -17.16
N PRO A 132 0.37 -3.47 -17.44
CA PRO A 132 1.33 -4.52 -17.79
C PRO A 132 1.72 -5.42 -16.62
N ILE A 133 1.40 -5.05 -15.37
CA ILE A 133 1.76 -5.83 -14.19
C ILE A 133 0.78 -7.01 -14.03
N PRO A 134 1.21 -8.24 -14.32
CA PRO A 134 0.31 -9.38 -14.31
C PRO A 134 -0.19 -9.67 -12.90
N ASN A 135 -1.51 -9.84 -12.76
CA ASN A 135 -2.14 -10.24 -11.49
C ASN A 135 -1.73 -9.34 -10.31
N LEU A 136 -1.69 -8.02 -10.50
CA LEU A 136 -1.41 -7.07 -9.42
C LEU A 136 -2.36 -7.31 -8.25
N ARG A 137 -1.80 -7.62 -7.07
CA ARG A 137 -2.54 -7.90 -5.83
C ARG A 137 -2.18 -6.94 -4.71
N SER A 138 -0.96 -6.42 -4.69
CA SER A 138 -0.46 -5.64 -3.58
C SER A 138 0.26 -4.38 -4.04
N VAL A 139 0.02 -3.28 -3.34
CA VAL A 139 0.78 -2.04 -3.45
C VAL A 139 1.54 -1.81 -2.16
N ILE A 140 2.86 -1.58 -2.28
CA ILE A 140 3.73 -1.12 -1.20
C ILE A 140 3.78 0.39 -1.30
N LEU A 141 3.36 1.12 -0.27
CA LEU A 141 3.14 2.56 -0.36
C LEU A 141 4.03 3.32 0.62
N CYS A 142 4.85 4.23 0.10
CA CYS A 142 5.72 5.15 0.84
C CYS A 142 5.46 6.59 0.40
N GLY A 143 5.71 7.57 1.28
CA GLY A 143 5.71 8.99 0.92
C GLY A 143 4.83 9.89 1.77
N ILE A 144 4.33 10.97 1.19
CA ILE A 144 3.63 12.06 1.87
C ILE A 144 2.42 12.59 1.08
N GLU A 145 1.50 13.36 1.71
CA GLU A 145 1.28 13.41 3.15
C GLU A 145 0.38 12.24 3.57
N THR A 146 0.63 11.68 4.76
CA THR A 146 -0.08 10.47 5.23
C THR A 146 -1.61 10.65 5.25
N GLN A 147 -2.12 11.81 5.71
CA GLN A 147 -3.56 12.11 5.79
C GLN A 147 -4.18 12.52 4.46
N ALA A 148 -3.38 12.82 3.45
CA ALA A 148 -3.86 13.28 2.15
C ALA A 148 -3.59 12.25 1.03
N CYS A 149 -2.44 12.36 0.36
CA CYS A 149 -2.15 11.55 -0.82
C CYS A 149 -2.02 10.05 -0.50
N ILE A 150 -1.37 9.71 0.64
CA ILE A 150 -1.22 8.31 1.06
C ILE A 150 -2.59 7.70 1.41
N MET A 151 -3.39 8.38 2.23
CA MET A 151 -4.70 7.87 2.63
C MET A 151 -5.66 7.78 1.44
N SER A 152 -5.74 8.81 0.58
CA SER A 152 -6.61 8.78 -0.60
C SER A 152 -6.24 7.65 -1.55
N THR A 153 -4.93 7.45 -1.79
CA THR A 153 -4.43 6.34 -2.62
C THR A 153 -4.78 5.00 -2.00
N THR A 154 -4.60 4.87 -0.68
CA THR A 154 -4.93 3.63 0.05
C THR A 154 -6.39 3.26 -0.09
N LEU A 155 -7.31 4.22 0.13
CA LEU A 155 -8.74 3.96 0.06
C LEU A 155 -9.18 3.57 -1.36
N ASP A 156 -8.67 4.27 -2.37
CA ASP A 156 -8.97 3.98 -3.77
C ASP A 156 -8.47 2.60 -4.22
N LEU A 157 -7.32 2.16 -3.72
CA LEU A 157 -6.77 0.83 -4.00
C LEU A 157 -7.57 -0.27 -3.29
N LEU A 158 -7.94 -0.05 -2.03
CA LEU A 158 -8.76 -0.99 -1.26
C LEU A 158 -10.14 -1.19 -1.91
N ASP A 159 -10.76 -0.11 -2.39
CA ASP A 159 -12.04 -0.15 -3.11
C ASP A 159 -11.95 -1.01 -4.37
N LYS A 160 -10.79 -1.06 -5.02
CA LYS A 160 -10.50 -1.92 -6.18
C LYS A 160 -10.12 -3.36 -5.80
N GLY A 161 -10.12 -3.69 -4.53
CA GLY A 161 -9.77 -5.01 -4.05
C GLY A 161 -8.25 -5.30 -4.03
N ILE A 162 -7.40 -4.28 -4.14
CA ILE A 162 -5.94 -4.39 -4.08
C ILE A 162 -5.50 -4.27 -2.61
N ASP A 163 -4.65 -5.17 -2.14
CA ASP A 163 -4.04 -5.09 -0.82
C ASP A 163 -3.04 -3.93 -0.76
N VAL A 164 -3.09 -3.13 0.30
CA VAL A 164 -2.18 -1.99 0.48
C VAL A 164 -1.33 -2.20 1.71
N HIS A 165 -0.01 -2.20 1.52
CA HIS A 165 0.98 -2.26 2.58
C HIS A 165 1.59 -0.87 2.76
N VAL A 166 1.12 -0.15 3.76
CA VAL A 166 1.61 1.19 4.09
C VAL A 166 2.86 1.06 4.94
N ILE A 167 3.98 1.59 4.44
CA ILE A 167 5.27 1.57 5.13
C ILE A 167 5.30 2.72 6.13
N ALA A 168 4.90 2.46 7.36
CA ALA A 168 4.69 3.49 8.37
C ALA A 168 5.95 4.30 8.69
N ASP A 169 7.13 3.68 8.69
CA ASP A 169 8.43 4.31 8.85
C ASP A 169 8.94 5.07 7.60
N ALA A 170 8.23 4.94 6.46
CA ALA A 170 8.46 5.70 5.23
C ALA A 170 7.29 6.62 4.86
N CYS A 171 6.37 6.90 5.79
CA CYS A 171 5.25 7.84 5.59
C CYS A 171 5.27 8.92 6.67
N SER A 172 4.98 10.17 6.30
CA SER A 172 4.90 11.27 7.25
C SER A 172 3.94 12.38 6.81
N SER A 173 3.77 13.38 7.66
CA SER A 173 2.90 14.54 7.49
C SER A 173 3.53 15.78 8.11
N ARG A 174 2.94 16.95 7.92
CA ARG A 174 3.32 18.16 8.64
C ARG A 174 2.99 18.06 10.12
N SER A 175 1.90 17.38 10.44
CA SER A 175 1.43 17.15 11.81
C SER A 175 1.56 15.67 12.15
N GLN A 176 2.16 15.39 13.32
CA GLN A 176 2.22 14.03 13.85
C GLN A 176 0.82 13.49 14.21
N VAL A 177 -0.10 14.37 14.62
CA VAL A 177 -1.50 13.97 14.90
C VAL A 177 -2.16 13.48 13.62
N ASP A 178 -2.06 14.23 12.52
CA ASP A 178 -2.60 13.83 11.22
C ASP A 178 -1.99 12.53 10.72
N ARG A 179 -0.66 12.39 10.88
CA ARG A 179 0.07 11.15 10.52
C ARG A 179 -0.51 9.94 11.22
N LEU A 180 -0.67 9.99 12.55
CA LEU A 180 -1.15 8.86 13.35
C LEU A 180 -2.62 8.54 13.10
N ILE A 181 -3.47 9.56 13.07
CA ILE A 181 -4.91 9.36 12.81
C ILE A 181 -5.11 8.75 11.42
N ALA A 182 -4.35 9.21 10.41
CA ALA A 182 -4.42 8.65 9.06
C ALA A 182 -3.94 7.19 9.00
N LEU A 183 -2.83 6.86 9.66
CA LEU A 183 -2.35 5.47 9.76
C LEU A 183 -3.41 4.58 10.42
N SER A 184 -3.97 5.01 11.54
CA SER A 184 -5.05 4.29 12.23
C SER A 184 -6.27 4.11 11.33
N ARG A 185 -6.69 5.16 10.62
CA ARG A 185 -7.82 5.13 9.68
C ARG A 185 -7.58 4.13 8.54
N MET A 186 -6.39 4.16 7.92
CA MET A 186 -6.06 3.24 6.85
C MET A 186 -6.07 1.79 7.32
N ARG A 187 -5.54 1.49 8.52
CA ARG A 187 -5.63 0.17 9.13
C ARG A 187 -7.08 -0.27 9.33
N GLN A 188 -7.92 0.58 9.91
CA GLN A 188 -9.36 0.29 10.10
C GLN A 188 -10.10 0.03 8.79
N SER A 189 -9.63 0.64 7.69
CA SER A 189 -10.18 0.44 6.34
C SER A 189 -9.70 -0.86 5.67
N GLY A 190 -8.76 -1.60 6.31
CA GLY A 190 -8.27 -2.88 5.80
C GLY A 190 -6.88 -2.82 5.15
N ALA A 191 -6.17 -1.70 5.25
CA ALA A 191 -4.76 -1.63 4.86
C ALA A 191 -3.86 -2.32 5.91
N PHE A 192 -2.73 -2.84 5.47
CA PHE A 192 -1.71 -3.45 6.33
C PHE A 192 -0.64 -2.41 6.65
N LEU A 193 -0.54 -2.02 7.92
CA LEU A 193 0.57 -1.21 8.39
C LEU A 193 1.77 -2.10 8.69
N THR A 194 2.93 -1.70 8.19
CA THR A 194 4.16 -2.46 8.34
C THR A 194 5.36 -1.51 8.35
N THR A 195 6.55 -2.06 8.55
CA THR A 195 7.82 -1.34 8.42
C THR A 195 8.55 -1.73 7.14
N SER A 196 9.49 -0.91 6.74
CA SER A 196 10.36 -1.17 5.59
C SER A 196 11.08 -2.51 5.68
N GLU A 197 11.68 -2.81 6.84
CA GLU A 197 12.36 -4.09 7.09
C GLU A 197 11.38 -5.27 7.04
N GLY A 198 10.22 -5.13 7.70
CA GLY A 198 9.18 -6.17 7.71
C GLY A 198 8.72 -6.56 6.31
N VAL A 199 8.53 -5.59 5.41
CA VAL A 199 8.16 -5.86 4.02
C VAL A 199 9.29 -6.50 3.23
N MET A 200 10.53 -6.01 3.37
CA MET A 200 11.68 -6.61 2.68
C MET A 200 11.84 -8.10 3.04
N LEU A 201 11.72 -8.44 4.32
CA LEU A 201 11.79 -9.83 4.78
C LEU A 201 10.60 -10.67 4.30
N GLN A 202 9.38 -10.11 4.28
CA GLN A 202 8.22 -10.80 3.72
C GLN A 202 8.34 -11.05 2.22
N LEU A 203 8.93 -10.15 1.45
CA LEU A 203 9.18 -10.33 0.02
C LEU A 203 10.20 -11.42 -0.26
N LEU A 204 11.24 -11.51 0.55
CA LEU A 204 12.26 -12.57 0.47
C LEU A 204 11.70 -13.95 0.88
N GLN A 205 10.83 -13.99 1.89
CA GLN A 205 10.19 -15.20 2.45
C GLN A 205 11.17 -16.18 3.13
N ASP A 206 12.39 -16.33 2.60
CA ASP A 206 13.36 -17.33 3.04
C ASP A 206 14.79 -16.78 2.93
N ALA A 207 15.65 -17.15 3.88
CA ALA A 207 17.07 -16.79 3.86
C ALA A 207 17.85 -17.47 2.72
N SER A 208 17.30 -18.53 2.12
CA SER A 208 17.84 -19.17 0.92
C SER A 208 17.48 -18.45 -0.39
N HIS A 209 16.68 -17.38 -0.33
CA HIS A 209 16.30 -16.60 -1.51
C HIS A 209 17.53 -16.10 -2.26
N PRO A 210 17.62 -16.24 -3.62
CA PRO A 210 18.81 -15.86 -4.39
C PRO A 210 19.29 -14.42 -4.15
N LYS A 211 18.35 -13.50 -3.87
CA LYS A 211 18.62 -12.09 -3.59
C LYS A 211 18.79 -11.76 -2.09
N PHE A 212 18.74 -12.75 -1.21
CA PHE A 212 18.80 -12.52 0.23
C PHE A 212 20.02 -11.70 0.65
N ARG A 213 21.23 -12.07 0.17
CA ARG A 213 22.47 -11.37 0.54
C ARG A 213 22.50 -9.91 0.07
N GLU A 214 21.89 -9.62 -1.07
CA GLU A 214 21.83 -8.26 -1.61
C GLU A 214 20.90 -7.39 -0.76
N VAL A 215 19.69 -7.90 -0.46
CA VAL A 215 18.73 -7.18 0.40
C VAL A 215 19.24 -7.08 1.85
N GLN A 216 19.89 -8.12 2.37
CA GLN A 216 20.48 -8.12 3.72
C GLN A 216 21.47 -6.95 3.92
N LYS A 217 22.19 -6.54 2.87
CA LYS A 217 23.09 -5.38 2.96
C LYS A 217 22.33 -4.09 3.29
N LEU A 218 21.09 -3.96 2.82
CA LEU A 218 20.23 -2.82 3.11
C LEU A 218 19.72 -2.84 4.56
N LEU A 219 19.70 -4.00 5.19
CA LEU A 219 19.21 -4.22 6.56
C LEU A 219 20.32 -4.17 7.61
N LYS A 220 21.60 -4.05 7.20
CA LYS A 220 22.72 -4.00 8.15
C LYS A 220 22.67 -2.82 9.10
N GLU A 221 22.22 -1.69 8.61
CA GLU A 221 22.01 -0.49 9.40
C GLU A 221 20.54 -0.38 9.76
N PRO A 222 20.18 -0.15 11.03
CA PRO A 222 18.81 0.04 11.42
C PRO A 222 18.20 1.23 10.67
N ALA A 223 16.89 1.18 10.42
CA ALA A 223 16.18 2.32 9.88
C ALA A 223 16.28 3.52 10.83
N PRO A 224 16.44 4.74 10.32
CA PRO A 224 16.47 5.92 11.18
C PRO A 224 15.15 6.08 11.93
N ASP A 225 15.20 6.63 13.15
CA ASP A 225 13.99 6.94 13.89
C ASP A 225 13.13 7.95 13.10
N SER A 226 11.96 7.52 12.70
CA SER A 226 10.98 8.33 11.97
C SER A 226 9.98 9.02 12.90
N GLY A 227 10.24 9.04 14.22
CA GLY A 227 9.41 9.68 15.23
C GLY A 227 8.14 8.90 15.59
N LEU A 228 7.97 7.66 15.15
CA LEU A 228 6.82 6.83 15.54
C LEU A 228 6.93 6.35 16.99
N LEU A 229 8.14 6.07 17.48
CA LEU A 229 8.37 5.57 18.84
C LEU A 229 8.04 6.60 19.92
N SER A 230 8.21 7.89 19.67
CA SER A 230 7.89 8.94 20.65
C SER A 230 6.41 8.93 21.08
N PHE A 231 5.52 8.33 20.30
CA PHE A 231 4.11 8.14 20.64
C PHE A 231 3.85 6.97 21.57
N PHE A 232 4.75 6.03 21.64
CA PHE A 232 4.59 4.82 22.47
C PHE A 232 5.21 4.96 23.86
N GLN A 233 5.97 6.03 24.12
CA GLN A 233 6.69 6.22 25.38
C GLN A 233 5.81 6.59 26.59
N GLY A 234 4.51 6.60 26.48
CA GLY A 234 3.69 6.99 27.60
C GLY A 234 2.33 6.38 27.78
N GLN A 235 1.68 5.86 26.77
CA GLN A 235 0.32 5.33 26.93
C GLN A 235 -0.10 4.43 25.76
N ASN A 236 -1.12 3.60 25.97
CA ASN A 236 -1.68 2.60 25.08
C ASN A 236 -1.51 2.90 23.59
N PRO A 237 -0.94 1.99 22.81
CA PRO A 237 -0.81 2.17 21.38
C PRO A 237 -2.20 2.31 20.74
N ILE A 238 -2.33 3.29 19.86
CA ILE A 238 -3.54 3.49 19.04
C ILE A 238 -3.75 2.31 18.06
N PHE A 239 -2.86 1.32 18.10
CA PHE A 239 -2.84 0.14 17.24
C PHE A 239 -3.38 -1.11 17.93
#